data_45e3c6642c1be19c90f6e193d8621545
#
_entry.id   45e3c6642c1be19c90f6e193d8621545
#
_cell.length_a   1.000
_cell.length_b   1.000
_cell.length_c   1.000
_cell.angle_alpha   90.00
_cell.angle_beta   90.00
_cell.angle_gamma   90.00
#
_symmetry.space_group_name_H-M   'P 1'
#
loop_
_entity.id
_entity.type
_entity.pdbx_description
1 polymer ?
#
loop_
_entity_poly.entity_id
_entity_poly.type
_entity_poly.pdbx_seq_one_letter_code
_entity_poly.pdbx_strand_id
1 'polypeptide(L)'
;MHLIDQQLNLMIRGRFDEGWKLAEQMEENNPDDPRAKFNRGWFLINHGNLQEGFQCLEYGRALKVYGSGKINTTKPIWNGQDDLTGKTVILNMECGFGDQIIYARFATEVWKRGGIAILCCEKSLHPIFSRIPGTYKCITLDEVTSTFHDYWIPGFSCSWLFGHTFETLPNDPYIFPNYESVDIWRTMLNTKKKIKIGIRWSGSPLFEHQQFRIFPAEKLINLYKDNEHIQFYSLQRDTDLRELPDDISDLQHLIISWEDTVACIQNLDLVITSCTSIAHIASAMGKPTWVIVPLLPYHVWAYGDKHSPWYKETTRVFRQKKFGGWTETFEEVSQELKNLFPKS
;
A
#
# COMPACT_ATOMS: atom_id res chain seq x y z
N MET A 1 17.95 -1.57 -27.46
CA MET A 1 17.14 -1.52 -26.21
C MET A 1 17.32 -2.89 -25.53
N HIS A 2 17.77 -2.90 -24.29
CA HIS A 2 17.94 -4.16 -23.55
C HIS A 2 16.58 -4.89 -23.44
N LEU A 3 16.56 -6.23 -23.46
CA LEU A 3 15.33 -7.03 -23.33
C LEU A 3 14.51 -6.66 -22.08
N ILE A 4 15.21 -6.30 -21.00
CA ILE A 4 14.60 -5.83 -19.74
C ILE A 4 13.82 -4.54 -19.95
N ASP A 5 14.38 -3.57 -20.69
CA ASP A 5 13.69 -2.30 -20.99
C ASP A 5 12.47 -2.54 -21.88
N GLN A 6 12.56 -3.49 -22.80
CA GLN A 6 11.42 -3.88 -23.64
C GLN A 6 10.31 -4.50 -22.81
N GLN A 7 10.65 -5.37 -21.88
CA GLN A 7 9.72 -6.03 -20.99
C GLN A 7 8.98 -5.00 -20.11
N LEU A 8 9.71 -4.10 -19.43
CA LEU A 8 9.11 -3.03 -18.64
C LEU A 8 8.19 -2.14 -19.48
N ASN A 9 8.60 -1.80 -20.70
CA ASN A 9 7.80 -0.99 -21.61
C ASN A 9 6.48 -1.70 -22.02
N LEU A 10 6.51 -3.01 -22.24
CA LEU A 10 5.30 -3.80 -22.50
C LEU A 10 4.36 -3.79 -21.30
N MET A 11 4.88 -4.01 -20.10
CA MET A 11 4.11 -4.00 -18.85
C MET A 11 3.43 -2.65 -18.59
N ILE A 12 4.18 -1.55 -18.70
CA ILE A 12 3.65 -0.19 -18.50
C ILE A 12 2.50 0.11 -19.45
N ARG A 13 2.53 -0.47 -20.67
CA ARG A 13 1.47 -0.32 -21.70
C ARG A 13 0.33 -1.31 -21.54
N GLY A 14 0.35 -2.16 -20.54
CA GLY A 14 -0.67 -3.18 -20.32
C GLY A 14 -0.59 -4.39 -21.26
N ARG A 15 0.54 -4.56 -21.98
CA ARG A 15 0.79 -5.69 -22.89
C ARG A 15 1.40 -6.86 -22.12
N PHE A 16 0.67 -7.34 -21.10
CA PHE A 16 1.20 -8.31 -20.12
C PHE A 16 1.56 -9.65 -20.78
N ASP A 17 0.73 -10.18 -21.68
CA ASP A 17 1.00 -11.48 -22.33
C ASP A 17 2.28 -11.46 -23.16
N GLU A 18 2.56 -10.35 -23.83
CA GLU A 18 3.79 -10.20 -24.61
C GLU A 18 5.01 -10.03 -23.71
N GLY A 19 4.85 -9.28 -22.62
CA GLY A 19 5.87 -9.14 -21.60
C GLY A 19 6.18 -10.48 -20.93
N TRP A 20 5.18 -11.32 -20.66
CA TRP A 20 5.33 -12.67 -20.12
C TRP A 20 6.19 -13.56 -21.03
N LYS A 21 5.82 -13.64 -22.32
CA LYS A 21 6.61 -14.42 -23.31
C LYS A 21 8.08 -13.98 -23.36
N LEU A 22 8.33 -12.69 -23.25
CA LEU A 22 9.68 -12.16 -23.21
C LEU A 22 10.41 -12.55 -21.91
N ALA A 23 9.72 -12.61 -20.77
CA ALA A 23 10.28 -13.06 -19.49
C ALA A 23 10.69 -14.53 -19.56
N GLU A 24 9.84 -15.39 -20.12
CA GLU A 24 10.14 -16.81 -20.33
C GLU A 24 11.38 -16.99 -21.19
N GLN A 25 11.47 -16.31 -22.33
CA GLN A 25 12.64 -16.35 -23.21
C GLN A 25 13.93 -15.88 -22.51
N MET A 26 13.84 -14.86 -21.66
CA MET A 26 14.99 -14.37 -20.89
C MET A 26 15.48 -15.39 -19.88
N GLU A 27 14.57 -16.07 -19.18
CA GLU A 27 14.90 -17.11 -18.21
C GLU A 27 15.45 -18.35 -18.89
N GLU A 28 14.88 -18.79 -20.01
CA GLU A 28 15.41 -19.91 -20.83
C GLU A 28 16.84 -19.65 -21.32
N ASN A 29 17.11 -18.43 -21.78
CA ASN A 29 18.43 -18.07 -22.30
C ASN A 29 19.48 -17.87 -21.19
N ASN A 30 19.06 -17.46 -19.99
CA ASN A 30 19.95 -17.26 -18.84
C ASN A 30 19.21 -17.52 -17.52
N PRO A 31 19.07 -18.78 -17.13
CA PRO A 31 18.28 -19.18 -15.95
C PRO A 31 18.85 -18.67 -14.62
N ASP A 32 20.10 -18.24 -14.59
CA ASP A 32 20.76 -17.71 -13.38
C ASP A 32 20.77 -16.17 -13.33
N ASP A 33 20.23 -15.47 -14.33
CA ASP A 33 20.15 -14.00 -14.29
C ASP A 33 19.10 -13.56 -13.24
N PRO A 34 19.52 -12.91 -12.14
CA PRO A 34 18.60 -12.46 -11.09
C PRO A 34 17.58 -11.43 -11.60
N ARG A 35 17.88 -10.71 -12.69
CA ARG A 35 16.95 -9.73 -13.28
C ARG A 35 15.81 -10.43 -13.99
N ALA A 36 16.07 -11.52 -14.71
CA ALA A 36 15.04 -12.32 -15.36
C ALA A 36 14.08 -12.89 -14.32
N LYS A 37 14.61 -13.48 -13.24
CA LYS A 37 13.81 -14.01 -12.11
C LYS A 37 13.00 -12.91 -11.40
N PHE A 38 13.62 -11.77 -11.10
CA PHE A 38 12.93 -10.64 -10.48
C PHE A 38 11.75 -10.16 -11.34
N ASN A 39 11.97 -9.99 -12.64
CA ASN A 39 10.90 -9.53 -13.54
C ASN A 39 9.78 -10.57 -13.67
N ARG A 40 10.13 -11.87 -13.73
CA ARG A 40 9.12 -12.94 -13.70
C ARG A 40 8.22 -12.85 -12.48
N GLY A 41 8.74 -12.46 -11.32
CA GLY A 41 7.97 -12.29 -10.09
C GLY A 41 6.76 -11.36 -10.26
N TRP A 42 6.91 -10.26 -10.96
CA TRP A 42 5.81 -9.33 -11.25
C TRP A 42 4.69 -9.99 -12.08
N PHE A 43 5.05 -10.80 -13.09
CA PHE A 43 4.06 -11.49 -13.90
C PHE A 43 3.33 -12.56 -13.10
N LEU A 44 4.05 -13.35 -12.29
CA LEU A 44 3.46 -14.37 -11.44
C LEU A 44 2.42 -13.76 -10.49
N ILE A 45 2.72 -12.63 -9.87
CA ILE A 45 1.79 -11.91 -8.99
C ILE A 45 0.55 -11.47 -9.79
N ASN A 46 0.73 -10.88 -10.97
CA ASN A 46 -0.39 -10.46 -11.83
C ASN A 46 -1.29 -11.63 -12.27
N HIS A 47 -0.72 -12.84 -12.39
CA HIS A 47 -1.46 -14.05 -12.78
C HIS A 47 -1.97 -14.88 -11.58
N GLY A 48 -1.89 -14.35 -10.37
CA GLY A 48 -2.47 -15.01 -9.20
C GLY A 48 -1.52 -15.93 -8.43
N ASN A 49 -0.25 -16.04 -8.82
CA ASN A 49 0.73 -16.84 -8.10
C ASN A 49 1.53 -15.96 -7.12
N LEU A 50 0.98 -15.76 -5.91
CA LEU A 50 1.57 -14.90 -4.90
C LEU A 50 2.89 -15.47 -4.37
N GLN A 51 2.92 -16.74 -3.98
CA GLN A 51 4.09 -17.34 -3.33
C GLN A 51 5.32 -17.33 -4.23
N GLU A 52 5.24 -17.95 -5.39
CA GLU A 52 6.37 -18.02 -6.33
C GLU A 52 6.74 -16.60 -6.82
N GLY A 53 5.73 -15.75 -7.02
CA GLY A 53 5.94 -14.36 -7.40
C GLY A 53 6.82 -13.60 -6.41
N PHE A 54 6.51 -13.65 -5.12
CA PHE A 54 7.33 -13.00 -4.09
C PHE A 54 8.69 -13.68 -3.89
N GLN A 55 8.80 -15.00 -4.03
CA GLN A 55 10.10 -15.69 -4.05
C GLN A 55 10.98 -15.19 -5.19
N CYS A 56 10.42 -15.00 -6.37
CA CYS A 56 11.12 -14.42 -7.51
C CYS A 56 11.52 -12.96 -7.26
N LEU A 57 10.68 -12.15 -6.60
CA LEU A 57 11.03 -10.77 -6.26
C LEU A 57 12.22 -10.67 -5.29
N GLU A 58 12.51 -11.69 -4.46
CA GLU A 58 13.69 -11.72 -3.58
C GLU A 58 15.02 -11.56 -4.35
N TYR A 59 15.08 -11.98 -5.61
CA TYR A 59 16.27 -11.77 -6.45
C TYR A 59 16.59 -10.29 -6.68
N GLY A 60 15.59 -9.42 -6.55
CA GLY A 60 15.74 -7.96 -6.61
C GLY A 60 16.57 -7.37 -5.46
N ARG A 61 16.68 -8.09 -4.31
CA ARG A 61 17.52 -7.63 -3.19
C ARG A 61 19.00 -7.55 -3.58
N ALA A 62 19.51 -8.56 -4.30
CA ALA A 62 20.88 -8.56 -4.81
C ALA A 62 21.11 -7.44 -5.82
N LEU A 63 20.07 -7.04 -6.55
CA LEU A 63 20.08 -5.95 -7.52
C LEU A 63 19.86 -4.56 -6.88
N LYS A 64 19.52 -4.51 -5.57
CA LYS A 64 19.16 -3.30 -4.82
C LYS A 64 17.94 -2.56 -5.38
N VAL A 65 17.00 -3.29 -5.99
CA VAL A 65 15.74 -2.78 -6.54
C VAL A 65 14.50 -3.30 -5.78
N TYR A 66 14.72 -4.08 -4.73
CA TYR A 66 13.64 -4.66 -3.92
C TYR A 66 14.06 -4.77 -2.45
N GLY A 67 13.17 -4.32 -1.57
CA GLY A 67 13.39 -4.36 -0.12
C GLY A 67 14.54 -3.48 0.37
N SER A 68 14.90 -3.67 1.62
CA SER A 68 16.02 -3.01 2.29
C SER A 68 17.19 -3.97 2.50
N GLY A 69 18.34 -3.43 2.87
CA GLY A 69 19.49 -4.24 3.25
C GLY A 69 19.25 -5.06 4.53
N LYS A 70 20.21 -5.96 4.83
CA LYS A 70 20.19 -6.73 6.07
C LYS A 70 20.29 -5.81 7.29
N ILE A 71 19.45 -6.05 8.31
CA ILE A 71 19.54 -5.37 9.59
C ILE A 71 20.79 -5.82 10.38
N ASN A 72 21.24 -4.99 11.31
CA ASN A 72 22.44 -5.29 12.09
C ASN A 72 22.14 -6.32 13.19
N THR A 73 22.14 -7.61 12.81
CA THR A 73 21.94 -8.73 13.74
C THR A 73 22.71 -9.96 13.27
N THR A 74 23.09 -10.80 14.24
CA THR A 74 23.66 -12.15 13.99
C THR A 74 22.60 -13.24 13.97
N LYS A 75 21.34 -12.91 14.30
CA LYS A 75 20.24 -13.87 14.31
C LYS A 75 19.82 -14.23 12.90
N PRO A 76 19.34 -15.48 12.69
CA PRO A 76 18.91 -15.92 11.37
C PRO A 76 17.59 -15.27 10.95
N ILE A 77 17.38 -15.20 9.63
CA ILE A 77 16.04 -14.99 9.07
C ILE A 77 15.22 -16.26 9.37
N TRP A 78 13.97 -16.08 9.81
CA TRP A 78 13.04 -17.21 9.96
C TRP A 78 12.80 -17.87 8.58
N ASN A 79 12.85 -19.19 8.56
CA ASN A 79 12.79 -20.00 7.33
C ASN A 79 11.36 -20.33 6.88
N GLY A 80 10.33 -19.85 7.57
CA GLY A 80 8.93 -20.19 7.29
C GLY A 80 8.44 -21.51 7.87
N GLN A 81 9.31 -22.31 8.51
CA GLN A 81 9.01 -23.67 8.98
C GLN A 81 9.22 -23.84 10.49
N ASP A 82 10.24 -23.19 11.06
CA ASP A 82 10.56 -23.32 12.48
C ASP A 82 9.37 -22.85 13.35
N ASP A 83 9.12 -23.58 14.45
CA ASP A 83 8.10 -23.22 15.42
C ASP A 83 8.39 -21.86 16.08
N LEU A 84 7.41 -20.97 16.02
CA LEU A 84 7.50 -19.64 16.62
C LEU A 84 6.99 -19.58 18.07
N THR A 85 6.48 -20.67 18.64
CA THR A 85 5.96 -20.70 20.00
C THR A 85 7.00 -20.21 21.01
N GLY A 86 6.69 -19.11 21.71
CA GLY A 86 7.58 -18.45 22.67
C GLY A 86 8.80 -17.75 22.07
N LYS A 87 8.93 -17.70 20.73
CA LYS A 87 10.04 -17.03 20.05
C LYS A 87 9.75 -15.55 19.84
N THR A 88 10.78 -14.73 19.99
CA THR A 88 10.72 -13.30 19.67
C THR A 88 11.20 -13.06 18.24
N VAL A 89 10.39 -12.38 17.45
CA VAL A 89 10.64 -12.14 16.02
C VAL A 89 10.63 -10.64 15.73
N ILE A 90 11.70 -10.12 15.16
CA ILE A 90 11.72 -8.77 14.60
C ILE A 90 11.19 -8.84 13.16
N LEU A 91 10.08 -8.17 12.91
CA LEU A 91 9.58 -7.89 11.56
C LEU A 91 10.19 -6.55 11.11
N ASN A 92 11.14 -6.61 10.18
CA ASN A 92 11.80 -5.41 9.66
C ASN A 92 10.94 -4.78 8.56
N MET A 93 10.24 -3.71 8.90
CA MET A 93 9.45 -2.95 7.93
C MET A 93 10.39 -2.20 6.98
N GLU A 94 10.20 -2.42 5.69
CA GLU A 94 11.13 -1.98 4.66
C GLU A 94 10.56 -0.81 3.85
N CYS A 95 11.44 -0.08 3.17
CA CYS A 95 11.11 0.95 2.19
C CYS A 95 10.22 2.09 2.71
N GLY A 96 9.26 2.53 1.92
CA GLY A 96 8.42 3.69 2.22
C GLY A 96 7.32 3.43 3.25
N PHE A 97 6.67 4.48 3.72
CA PHE A 97 5.57 4.36 4.69
C PHE A 97 4.43 3.44 4.21
N GLY A 98 4.12 3.48 2.90
CA GLY A 98 3.10 2.59 2.34
C GLY A 98 3.44 1.13 2.53
N ASP A 99 4.69 0.76 2.26
CA ASP A 99 5.21 -0.59 2.40
C ASP A 99 5.19 -1.04 3.85
N GLN A 100 5.69 -0.18 4.76
CA GLN A 100 5.68 -0.48 6.19
C GLN A 100 4.26 -0.72 6.70
N ILE A 101 3.28 0.07 6.25
CA ILE A 101 1.86 -0.13 6.59
C ILE A 101 1.37 -1.48 6.07
N ILE A 102 1.64 -1.84 4.81
CA ILE A 102 1.19 -3.10 4.21
C ILE A 102 1.67 -4.30 5.04
N TYR A 103 2.96 -4.34 5.35
CA TYR A 103 3.57 -5.53 5.95
C TYR A 103 3.45 -5.59 7.48
N ALA A 104 3.10 -4.49 8.16
CA ALA A 104 2.87 -4.49 9.60
C ALA A 104 1.76 -5.46 10.05
N ARG A 105 0.81 -5.82 9.16
CA ARG A 105 -0.23 -6.84 9.41
C ARG A 105 0.31 -8.18 9.85
N PHE A 106 1.53 -8.53 9.43
CA PHE A 106 2.15 -9.82 9.75
C PHE A 106 2.58 -9.96 11.22
N ALA A 107 2.52 -8.89 12.03
CA ALA A 107 2.63 -9.00 13.49
C ALA A 107 1.56 -9.96 14.04
N THR A 108 0.33 -9.89 13.53
CA THR A 108 -0.77 -10.79 13.89
C THR A 108 -0.45 -12.25 13.51
N GLU A 109 0.24 -12.48 12.40
CA GLU A 109 0.60 -13.83 11.96
C GLU A 109 1.69 -14.47 12.85
N VAL A 110 2.67 -13.69 13.32
CA VAL A 110 3.64 -14.14 14.33
C VAL A 110 2.90 -14.50 15.62
N TRP A 111 2.00 -13.63 16.08
CA TRP A 111 1.22 -13.88 17.31
C TRP A 111 0.33 -15.10 17.21
N LYS A 112 -0.39 -15.32 16.11
CA LYS A 112 -1.22 -16.50 15.87
C LYS A 112 -0.42 -17.81 15.93
N ARG A 113 0.90 -17.75 15.64
CA ARG A 113 1.83 -18.90 15.76
C ARG A 113 2.51 -18.96 17.13
N GLY A 114 1.98 -18.27 18.14
CA GLY A 114 2.51 -18.27 19.51
C GLY A 114 3.80 -17.47 19.70
N GLY A 115 4.23 -16.71 18.71
CA GLY A 115 5.41 -15.86 18.75
C GLY A 115 5.15 -14.46 19.31
N ILE A 116 6.21 -13.75 19.59
CA ILE A 116 6.23 -12.35 20.08
C ILE A 116 6.73 -11.45 18.95
N ALA A 117 5.86 -10.64 18.37
CA ALA A 117 6.22 -9.76 17.26
C ALA A 117 6.75 -8.41 17.74
N ILE A 118 7.92 -8.02 17.24
CA ILE A 118 8.49 -6.68 17.38
C ILE A 118 8.53 -6.04 15.98
N LEU A 119 7.90 -4.89 15.81
CA LEU A 119 7.94 -4.14 14.55
C LEU A 119 9.13 -3.18 14.56
N CYS A 120 10.11 -3.43 13.67
CA CYS A 120 11.19 -2.49 13.41
C CYS A 120 10.76 -1.57 12.26
N CYS A 121 10.45 -0.31 12.58
CA CYS A 121 9.80 0.62 11.64
C CYS A 121 10.19 2.08 11.93
N GLU A 122 9.78 2.98 11.05
CA GLU A 122 9.94 4.41 11.24
C GLU A 122 9.25 4.89 12.53
N LYS A 123 9.96 5.69 13.32
CA LYS A 123 9.50 6.17 14.63
C LYS A 123 8.13 6.87 14.57
N SER A 124 7.86 7.58 13.51
CA SER A 124 6.57 8.26 13.30
C SER A 124 5.36 7.31 13.21
N LEU A 125 5.59 6.03 12.87
CA LEU A 125 4.54 5.00 12.79
C LEU A 125 4.29 4.28 14.13
N HIS A 126 5.20 4.41 15.12
CA HIS A 126 5.07 3.71 16.41
C HIS A 126 3.70 3.90 17.07
N PRO A 127 3.11 5.11 17.13
CA PRO A 127 1.82 5.31 17.79
C PRO A 127 0.70 4.45 17.18
N ILE A 128 0.65 4.32 15.85
CA ILE A 128 -0.40 3.54 15.18
C ILE A 128 -0.06 2.05 15.11
N PHE A 129 1.21 1.67 15.00
CA PHE A 129 1.63 0.28 14.90
C PHE A 129 1.60 -0.46 16.24
N SER A 130 1.80 0.24 17.37
CA SER A 130 1.69 -0.34 18.71
C SER A 130 0.28 -0.87 19.02
N ARG A 131 -0.74 -0.44 18.29
CA ARG A 131 -2.12 -0.91 18.42
C ARG A 131 -2.49 -2.05 17.45
N ILE A 132 -1.57 -2.46 16.57
CA ILE A 132 -1.81 -3.60 15.69
C ILE A 132 -1.86 -4.88 16.55
N PRO A 133 -2.92 -5.72 16.43
CA PRO A 133 -3.02 -6.96 17.18
C PRO A 133 -1.80 -7.86 16.99
N GLY A 134 -1.22 -8.30 18.09
CA GLY A 134 -0.01 -9.13 18.08
C GLY A 134 1.30 -8.35 18.16
N THR A 135 1.29 -7.03 18.05
CA THR A 135 2.50 -6.22 18.25
C THR A 135 2.84 -6.13 19.73
N TYR A 136 4.00 -6.65 20.10
CA TYR A 136 4.53 -6.51 21.47
C TYR A 136 5.13 -5.12 21.71
N LYS A 137 5.97 -4.65 20.78
CA LYS A 137 6.53 -3.29 20.77
C LYS A 137 6.98 -2.88 19.36
N CYS A 138 7.16 -1.57 19.18
CA CYS A 138 7.85 -1.00 18.03
C CYS A 138 9.25 -0.54 18.43
N ILE A 139 10.20 -0.69 17.49
CA ILE A 139 11.59 -0.23 17.64
C ILE A 139 12.04 0.45 16.36
N THR A 140 13.10 1.25 16.44
CA THR A 140 13.80 1.79 15.27
C THR A 140 14.98 0.88 14.88
N LEU A 141 15.56 1.11 13.71
CA LEU A 141 16.62 0.26 13.16
C LEU A 141 17.90 0.26 14.04
N ASP A 142 18.21 1.36 14.69
CA ASP A 142 19.34 1.51 15.60
C ASP A 142 19.16 0.75 16.93
N GLU A 143 17.93 0.43 17.31
CA GLU A 143 17.61 -0.34 18.53
C GLU A 143 17.70 -1.86 18.32
N VAL A 144 17.84 -2.34 17.07
CA VAL A 144 17.88 -3.79 16.75
C VAL A 144 18.97 -4.52 17.51
N THR A 145 20.19 -3.97 17.58
CA THR A 145 21.34 -4.61 18.24
C THR A 145 21.17 -4.80 19.74
N SER A 146 20.41 -3.92 20.38
CA SER A 146 20.11 -3.98 21.83
C SER A 146 18.80 -4.72 22.15
N THR A 147 18.03 -5.10 21.14
CA THR A 147 16.75 -5.79 21.31
C THR A 147 16.92 -7.30 21.17
N PHE A 148 16.58 -8.04 22.25
CA PHE A 148 16.57 -9.51 22.20
C PHE A 148 15.57 -10.00 21.16
N HIS A 149 15.99 -10.97 20.34
CA HIS A 149 15.14 -11.69 19.37
C HIS A 149 15.78 -13.03 18.99
N ASP A 150 14.96 -13.99 18.60
CA ASP A 150 15.40 -15.31 18.12
C ASP A 150 15.57 -15.29 16.60
N TYR A 151 14.63 -14.63 15.90
CA TYR A 151 14.57 -14.53 14.45
C TYR A 151 14.29 -13.10 14.01
N TRP A 152 14.54 -12.82 12.76
CA TRP A 152 14.00 -11.65 12.10
C TRP A 152 13.42 -12.02 10.73
N ILE A 153 12.51 -11.19 10.19
CA ILE A 153 11.87 -11.37 8.90
C ILE A 153 11.89 -10.04 8.17
N PRO A 154 12.41 -9.96 6.95
CA PRO A 154 12.22 -8.79 6.09
C PRO A 154 10.73 -8.63 5.77
N GLY A 155 10.20 -7.41 5.83
CA GLY A 155 8.77 -7.16 5.62
C GLY A 155 8.25 -7.74 4.32
N PHE A 156 8.94 -7.49 3.22
CA PHE A 156 8.57 -7.98 1.90
C PHE A 156 8.59 -9.50 1.75
N SER A 157 9.34 -10.19 2.60
CA SER A 157 9.40 -11.66 2.59
C SER A 157 8.24 -12.31 3.35
N CYS A 158 7.48 -11.54 4.15
CA CYS A 158 6.41 -12.10 4.99
C CYS A 158 5.37 -12.89 4.18
N SER A 159 4.89 -12.34 3.06
CA SER A 159 3.81 -12.97 2.29
C SER A 159 4.13 -14.41 1.86
N TRP A 160 5.35 -14.68 1.41
CA TRP A 160 5.73 -16.02 1.00
C TRP A 160 6.25 -16.90 2.16
N LEU A 161 6.98 -16.33 3.14
CA LEU A 161 7.47 -17.07 4.30
C LEU A 161 6.32 -17.62 5.17
N PHE A 162 5.24 -16.86 5.33
CA PHE A 162 4.04 -17.35 6.04
C PHE A 162 3.17 -18.29 5.21
N GLY A 163 3.51 -18.54 3.94
CA GLY A 163 2.83 -19.53 3.09
C GLY A 163 1.48 -19.08 2.57
N HIS A 164 1.23 -17.77 2.48
CA HIS A 164 -0.05 -17.25 2.00
C HIS A 164 -0.22 -17.37 0.48
N THR A 165 -1.46 -17.59 0.07
CA THR A 165 -1.95 -17.35 -1.29
C THR A 165 -2.82 -16.10 -1.29
N PHE A 166 -3.33 -15.66 -2.44
CA PHE A 166 -4.25 -14.53 -2.48
C PHE A 166 -5.56 -14.77 -1.73
N GLU A 167 -5.99 -16.05 -1.61
CA GLU A 167 -7.20 -16.44 -0.88
C GLU A 167 -6.98 -16.46 0.64
N THR A 168 -5.74 -16.67 1.09
CA THR A 168 -5.40 -16.81 2.51
C THR A 168 -4.68 -15.61 3.10
N LEU A 169 -4.40 -14.57 2.30
CA LEU A 169 -3.81 -13.33 2.80
C LEU A 169 -4.66 -12.75 3.94
N PRO A 170 -4.02 -12.35 5.07
CA PRO A 170 -4.74 -11.65 6.13
C PRO A 170 -5.20 -10.28 5.63
N ASN A 171 -6.49 -10.11 5.39
CA ASN A 171 -7.09 -8.90 4.84
C ASN A 171 -8.05 -8.18 5.80
N ASP A 172 -8.19 -8.66 7.04
CA ASP A 172 -8.94 -7.97 8.09
C ASP A 172 -8.29 -6.62 8.44
N PRO A 173 -9.08 -5.63 8.89
CA PRO A 173 -8.54 -4.39 9.41
C PRO A 173 -7.56 -4.64 10.58
N TYR A 174 -6.43 -3.93 10.55
CA TYR A 174 -5.38 -4.08 11.56
C TYR A 174 -4.83 -2.75 12.09
N ILE A 175 -5.22 -1.60 11.52
CA ILE A 175 -4.90 -0.28 12.05
C ILE A 175 -6.13 0.31 12.71
N PHE A 176 -5.99 0.68 13.98
CA PHE A 176 -7.06 1.21 14.80
C PHE A 176 -6.71 2.60 15.33
N PRO A 177 -7.68 3.54 15.30
CA PRO A 177 -7.46 4.90 15.78
C PRO A 177 -7.36 4.98 17.31
N ASN A 178 -6.78 6.06 17.79
CA ASN A 178 -7.02 6.54 19.15
C ASN A 178 -8.35 7.28 19.18
N TYR A 179 -9.26 6.88 20.06
CA TYR A 179 -10.63 7.42 20.08
C TYR A 179 -10.69 8.88 20.57
N GLU A 180 -9.78 9.33 21.43
CA GLU A 180 -9.69 10.73 21.83
C GLU A 180 -9.34 11.61 20.64
N SER A 181 -8.35 11.19 19.84
CA SER A 181 -7.98 11.86 18.58
C SER A 181 -9.14 11.88 17.58
N VAL A 182 -9.92 10.78 17.50
CA VAL A 182 -11.11 10.72 16.63
C VAL A 182 -12.14 11.77 17.02
N ASP A 183 -12.40 11.99 18.32
CA ASP A 183 -13.37 12.98 18.79
C ASP A 183 -12.93 14.41 18.50
N ILE A 184 -11.62 14.69 18.64
CA ILE A 184 -11.04 15.98 18.25
C ILE A 184 -11.26 16.21 16.75
N TRP A 185 -10.89 15.24 15.91
CA TRP A 185 -11.04 15.34 14.47
C TRP A 185 -12.51 15.40 14.02
N ARG A 186 -13.43 14.76 14.74
CA ARG A 186 -14.88 14.89 14.49
C ARG A 186 -15.33 16.34 14.62
N THR A 187 -14.81 17.05 15.61
CA THR A 187 -15.11 18.47 15.82
C THR A 187 -14.47 19.34 14.73
N MET A 188 -13.22 19.05 14.35
CA MET A 188 -12.51 19.79 13.30
C MET A 188 -13.15 19.61 11.91
N LEU A 189 -13.65 18.42 11.61
CA LEU A 189 -14.32 18.10 10.34
C LEU A 189 -15.84 18.40 10.40
N ASN A 190 -16.26 19.28 11.29
CA ASN A 190 -17.67 19.65 11.40
C ASN A 190 -18.13 20.41 10.15
N THR A 191 -19.22 19.94 9.53
CA THR A 191 -19.78 20.51 8.31
C THR A 191 -21.31 20.30 8.31
N LYS A 192 -22.04 21.18 7.60
CA LYS A 192 -23.47 21.00 7.36
C LYS A 192 -23.76 19.89 6.33
N LYS A 193 -22.78 19.52 5.51
CA LYS A 193 -22.89 18.44 4.53
C LYS A 193 -22.78 17.09 5.24
N LYS A 194 -23.66 16.15 4.90
CA LYS A 194 -23.73 14.85 5.60
C LYS A 194 -22.60 13.88 5.19
N ILE A 195 -22.09 14.02 3.98
CA ILE A 195 -21.10 13.11 3.38
C ILE A 195 -19.75 13.80 3.35
N LYS A 196 -18.71 13.11 3.82
CA LYS A 196 -17.34 13.59 3.95
C LYS A 196 -16.39 12.68 3.16
N ILE A 197 -15.72 13.23 2.16
CA ILE A 197 -14.79 12.46 1.30
C ILE A 197 -13.39 13.05 1.38
N GLY A 198 -12.41 12.21 1.72
CA GLY A 198 -11.00 12.58 1.65
C GLY A 198 -10.44 12.28 0.26
N ILE A 199 -9.67 13.21 -0.30
CA ILE A 199 -9.03 13.04 -1.62
C ILE A 199 -7.52 13.23 -1.54
N ARG A 200 -6.76 12.36 -2.27
CA ARG A 200 -5.31 12.52 -2.43
C ARG A 200 -4.89 12.07 -3.84
N TRP A 201 -4.19 12.95 -4.58
CA TRP A 201 -3.86 12.72 -6.00
C TRP A 201 -2.41 12.37 -6.25
N SER A 202 -1.47 12.70 -5.35
CA SER A 202 -0.06 12.38 -5.54
C SER A 202 0.62 11.91 -4.25
N GLY A 203 1.73 11.20 -4.41
CA GLY A 203 2.60 10.74 -3.34
C GLY A 203 4.02 11.27 -3.49
N SER A 204 5.00 10.61 -2.84
CA SER A 204 6.40 11.01 -2.92
C SER A 204 6.90 11.09 -4.37
N PRO A 205 7.55 12.19 -4.78
CA PRO A 205 8.15 12.31 -6.11
C PRO A 205 9.39 11.41 -6.28
N LEU A 206 9.92 10.87 -5.20
CA LEU A 206 11.11 9.99 -5.20
C LEU A 206 10.80 8.54 -5.56
N PHE A 207 9.53 8.20 -5.79
CA PHE A 207 9.17 6.85 -6.22
C PHE A 207 9.58 6.62 -7.68
N GLU A 208 10.30 5.54 -7.95
CA GLU A 208 10.95 5.24 -9.24
C GLU A 208 10.01 5.30 -10.45
N HIS A 209 8.76 4.85 -10.30
CA HIS A 209 7.77 4.83 -11.37
C HIS A 209 6.67 5.88 -11.19
N GLN A 210 6.98 6.98 -10.51
CA GLN A 210 6.02 8.06 -10.22
C GLN A 210 5.30 8.54 -11.47
N GLN A 211 6.02 8.72 -12.59
CA GLN A 211 5.47 9.22 -13.85
C GLN A 211 4.34 8.35 -14.45
N PHE A 212 4.27 7.08 -14.11
CA PHE A 212 3.24 6.16 -14.63
C PHE A 212 1.99 6.10 -13.75
N ARG A 213 2.10 6.45 -12.47
CA ARG A 213 0.97 6.45 -11.53
C ARG A 213 0.31 7.82 -11.36
N ILE A 214 0.92 8.88 -11.90
CA ILE A 214 0.38 10.23 -11.82
C ILE A 214 -0.76 10.39 -12.82
N PHE A 215 -1.87 10.91 -12.35
CA PHE A 215 -2.96 11.45 -13.16
C PHE A 215 -3.07 12.96 -12.92
N PRO A 216 -3.68 13.73 -13.86
CA PRO A 216 -3.93 15.15 -13.64
C PRO A 216 -4.80 15.35 -12.38
N ALA A 217 -4.27 16.07 -11.39
CA ALA A 217 -4.95 16.29 -10.10
C ALA A 217 -6.34 16.87 -10.27
N GLU A 218 -6.52 17.72 -11.29
CA GLU A 218 -7.79 18.37 -11.63
C GLU A 218 -8.91 17.36 -11.90
N LYS A 219 -8.59 16.15 -12.38
CA LYS A 219 -9.59 15.11 -12.59
C LYS A 219 -10.21 14.64 -11.27
N LEU A 220 -9.41 14.53 -10.21
CA LEU A 220 -9.89 14.18 -8.88
C LEU A 220 -10.50 15.39 -8.15
N ILE A 221 -9.81 16.54 -8.21
CA ILE A 221 -10.28 17.79 -7.61
C ILE A 221 -11.66 18.15 -8.15
N ASN A 222 -11.85 18.10 -9.46
CA ASN A 222 -13.10 18.50 -10.10
C ASN A 222 -14.33 17.61 -9.79
N LEU A 223 -14.16 16.51 -9.07
CA LEU A 223 -15.32 15.70 -8.60
C LEU A 223 -16.27 16.52 -7.72
N TYR A 224 -15.81 17.58 -7.04
CA TYR A 224 -16.68 18.43 -6.22
C TYR A 224 -17.75 19.14 -7.03
N LYS A 225 -17.48 19.53 -8.28
CA LYS A 225 -18.37 20.34 -9.13
C LYS A 225 -19.72 19.67 -9.38
N ASP A 226 -19.71 18.34 -9.50
CA ASP A 226 -20.93 17.55 -9.73
C ASP A 226 -21.56 17.05 -8.42
N ASN A 227 -20.93 17.31 -7.26
CA ASN A 227 -21.26 16.72 -5.97
C ASN A 227 -21.31 17.76 -4.84
N GLU A 228 -21.98 18.88 -5.03
CA GLU A 228 -22.07 20.00 -4.09
C GLU A 228 -22.62 19.62 -2.70
N HIS A 229 -23.39 18.53 -2.61
CA HIS A 229 -23.92 17.99 -1.36
C HIS A 229 -22.87 17.22 -0.53
N ILE A 230 -21.68 16.97 -1.10
CA ILE A 230 -20.56 16.28 -0.47
C ILE A 230 -19.53 17.32 -0.01
N GLN A 231 -18.98 17.13 1.19
CA GLN A 231 -17.81 17.87 1.66
C GLN A 231 -16.55 17.11 1.28
N PHE A 232 -15.70 17.74 0.48
CA PHE A 232 -14.39 17.21 0.13
C PHE A 232 -13.31 17.78 1.05
N TYR A 233 -12.36 16.92 1.42
CA TYR A 233 -11.18 17.26 2.21
C TYR A 233 -9.92 16.82 1.49
N SER A 234 -8.96 17.73 1.32
CA SER A 234 -7.64 17.40 0.78
C SER A 234 -6.80 16.72 1.87
N LEU A 235 -6.39 15.48 1.60
CA LEU A 235 -5.39 14.72 2.37
C LEU A 235 -4.00 14.83 1.73
N GLN A 236 -3.82 15.75 0.78
CA GLN A 236 -2.53 15.99 0.13
C GLN A 236 -1.56 16.60 1.13
N ARG A 237 -0.29 16.19 1.07
CA ARG A 237 0.79 16.70 1.93
C ARG A 237 2.07 16.87 1.11
N ASP A 238 2.82 17.91 1.45
CA ASP A 238 4.25 18.10 1.18
C ASP A 238 4.71 18.21 -0.28
N THR A 239 3.96 17.70 -1.24
CA THR A 239 4.42 17.55 -2.64
C THR A 239 3.66 18.40 -3.65
N ASP A 240 2.50 18.93 -3.28
CA ASP A 240 1.66 19.71 -4.19
C ASP A 240 0.89 20.78 -3.41
N LEU A 241 1.40 21.99 -3.46
CA LEU A 241 0.89 23.18 -2.74
C LEU A 241 -0.04 24.04 -3.61
N ARG A 242 -0.70 23.47 -4.60
CA ARG A 242 -1.64 24.20 -5.45
C ARG A 242 -2.78 24.80 -4.65
N GLU A 243 -3.30 25.91 -5.12
CA GLU A 243 -4.55 26.47 -4.61
C GLU A 243 -5.71 25.51 -4.91
N LEU A 244 -6.51 25.25 -3.90
CA LEU A 244 -7.71 24.42 -4.01
C LEU A 244 -8.95 25.32 -4.15
N PRO A 245 -10.01 24.83 -4.81
CA PRO A 245 -11.32 25.47 -4.75
C PRO A 245 -11.84 25.61 -3.32
N ASP A 246 -12.56 26.70 -3.03
CA ASP A 246 -13.13 26.98 -1.69
C ASP A 246 -14.02 25.86 -1.17
N ASP A 247 -14.62 25.06 -2.06
CA ASP A 247 -15.46 23.91 -1.71
C ASP A 247 -14.67 22.69 -1.18
N ILE A 248 -13.33 22.72 -1.25
CA ILE A 248 -12.45 21.66 -0.77
C ILE A 248 -11.65 22.17 0.42
N SER A 249 -11.91 21.62 1.59
CA SER A 249 -11.15 21.97 2.79
C SER A 249 -9.75 21.37 2.74
N ASP A 250 -8.71 22.21 2.82
CA ASP A 250 -7.32 21.77 2.90
C ASP A 250 -6.96 21.40 4.34
N LEU A 251 -6.53 20.16 4.55
CA LEU A 251 -6.10 19.64 5.86
C LEU A 251 -4.59 19.58 6.03
N GLN A 252 -3.81 20.03 5.05
CA GLN A 252 -2.36 19.88 5.02
C GLN A 252 -1.68 20.38 6.30
N HIS A 253 -2.09 21.53 6.83
CA HIS A 253 -1.51 22.14 8.03
C HIS A 253 -2.03 21.54 9.34
N LEU A 254 -3.12 20.77 9.31
CA LEU A 254 -3.75 20.17 10.47
C LEU A 254 -3.26 18.72 10.69
N ILE A 255 -2.97 17.99 9.63
CA ILE A 255 -2.46 16.62 9.71
C ILE A 255 -0.94 16.67 9.89
N ILE A 256 -0.44 16.59 11.12
CA ILE A 256 0.99 16.68 11.45
C ILE A 256 1.61 15.33 11.81
N SER A 257 0.79 14.31 12.04
CA SER A 257 1.22 12.96 12.44
C SER A 257 0.42 11.86 11.73
N TRP A 258 0.88 10.61 11.85
CA TRP A 258 0.09 9.44 11.41
C TRP A 258 -1.14 9.21 12.29
N GLU A 259 -1.09 9.61 13.56
CA GLU A 259 -2.25 9.57 14.45
C GLU A 259 -3.35 10.51 13.96
N ASP A 260 -3.00 11.73 13.56
CA ASP A 260 -3.94 12.68 12.94
C ASP A 260 -4.53 12.10 11.65
N THR A 261 -3.67 11.49 10.81
CA THR A 261 -4.11 10.87 9.56
C THR A 261 -5.16 9.80 9.81
N VAL A 262 -4.91 8.89 10.76
CA VAL A 262 -5.82 7.80 11.13
C VAL A 262 -7.12 8.36 11.74
N ALA A 263 -7.01 9.32 12.65
CA ALA A 263 -8.17 9.94 13.31
C ALA A 263 -9.04 10.75 12.32
N CYS A 264 -8.41 11.47 11.40
CA CYS A 264 -9.09 12.16 10.31
C CYS A 264 -9.86 11.17 9.43
N ILE A 265 -9.17 10.14 8.89
CA ILE A 265 -9.76 9.12 8.02
C ILE A 265 -10.93 8.40 8.72
N GLN A 266 -10.85 8.17 10.03
CA GLN A 266 -11.94 7.54 10.80
C GLN A 266 -13.24 8.33 10.70
N ASN A 267 -13.17 9.64 10.54
CA ASN A 267 -14.34 10.53 10.43
C ASN A 267 -14.82 10.76 8.98
N LEU A 268 -14.20 10.14 7.99
CA LEU A 268 -14.60 10.23 6.59
C LEU A 268 -15.52 9.05 6.21
N ASP A 269 -16.40 9.27 5.24
CA ASP A 269 -17.27 8.23 4.69
C ASP A 269 -16.60 7.47 3.54
N LEU A 270 -15.68 8.13 2.81
CA LEU A 270 -14.93 7.55 1.71
C LEU A 270 -13.57 8.25 1.58
N VAL A 271 -12.54 7.50 1.18
CA VAL A 271 -11.26 8.04 0.73
C VAL A 271 -11.06 7.71 -0.75
N ILE A 272 -10.78 8.70 -1.60
CA ILE A 272 -10.45 8.51 -3.00
C ILE A 272 -9.00 8.96 -3.23
N THR A 273 -8.13 8.05 -3.64
CA THR A 273 -6.69 8.35 -3.66
C THR A 273 -5.95 7.64 -4.79
N SER A 274 -4.82 8.21 -5.22
CA SER A 274 -3.82 7.47 -5.98
C SER A 274 -3.15 6.40 -5.09
N CYS A 275 -2.33 5.53 -5.70
CA CYS A 275 -1.54 4.53 -4.95
C CYS A 275 -0.50 5.22 -4.06
N THR A 276 -0.86 5.54 -2.82
CA THR A 276 -0.04 6.22 -1.81
C THR A 276 -0.21 5.56 -0.45
N SER A 277 0.58 5.98 0.54
CA SER A 277 0.42 5.53 1.94
C SER A 277 -1.01 5.74 2.49
N ILE A 278 -1.73 6.77 2.00
CA ILE A 278 -3.14 7.00 2.39
C ILE A 278 -4.06 5.88 1.92
N ALA A 279 -3.83 5.33 0.71
CA ALA A 279 -4.57 4.16 0.24
C ALA A 279 -4.41 2.98 1.21
N HIS A 280 -3.17 2.73 1.63
CA HIS A 280 -2.86 1.62 2.52
C HIS A 280 -3.39 1.82 3.94
N ILE A 281 -3.29 3.03 4.50
CA ILE A 281 -3.85 3.33 5.83
C ILE A 281 -5.37 3.19 5.83
N ALA A 282 -6.07 3.85 4.91
CA ALA A 282 -7.52 3.82 4.86
C ALA A 282 -8.05 2.38 4.67
N SER A 283 -7.42 1.61 3.77
CA SER A 283 -7.75 0.20 3.55
C SER A 283 -7.44 -0.67 4.77
N ALA A 284 -6.30 -0.44 5.45
CA ALA A 284 -5.92 -1.17 6.66
C ALA A 284 -6.84 -0.88 7.86
N MET A 285 -7.51 0.26 7.86
CA MET A 285 -8.57 0.60 8.82
C MET A 285 -9.93 -0.02 8.47
N GLY A 286 -10.08 -0.65 7.30
CA GLY A 286 -11.36 -1.12 6.77
C GLY A 286 -12.31 0.00 6.34
N LYS A 287 -11.81 1.20 6.10
CA LYS A 287 -12.61 2.34 5.60
C LYS A 287 -12.93 2.17 4.12
N PRO A 288 -14.12 2.60 3.67
CA PRO A 288 -14.40 2.69 2.24
C PRO A 288 -13.29 3.47 1.54
N THR A 289 -12.60 2.82 0.61
CA THR A 289 -11.42 3.39 -0.05
C THR A 289 -11.45 3.08 -1.54
N TRP A 290 -11.32 4.10 -2.37
CA TRP A 290 -11.19 3.97 -3.81
C TRP A 290 -9.76 4.33 -4.22
N VAL A 291 -9.08 3.37 -4.83
CA VAL A 291 -7.69 3.52 -5.23
C VAL A 291 -7.60 3.58 -6.74
N ILE A 292 -7.08 4.69 -7.26
CA ILE A 292 -6.90 4.91 -8.69
C ILE A 292 -5.48 4.51 -9.06
N VAL A 293 -5.33 3.53 -9.94
CA VAL A 293 -4.04 2.91 -10.27
C VAL A 293 -3.74 2.90 -11.78
N PRO A 294 -2.46 2.94 -12.19
CA PRO A 294 -2.05 2.81 -13.58
C PRO A 294 -2.28 1.39 -14.12
N LEU A 295 -2.01 1.18 -15.41
CA LEU A 295 -2.03 -0.15 -16.04
C LEU A 295 -1.05 -1.12 -15.38
N LEU A 296 0.17 -0.66 -15.08
CA LEU A 296 1.11 -1.39 -14.26
C LEU A 296 1.02 -0.87 -12.82
N PRO A 297 0.18 -1.47 -11.97
CA PRO A 297 0.03 -1.03 -10.60
C PRO A 297 1.11 -1.64 -9.70
N TYR A 298 1.24 -1.11 -8.48
CA TYR A 298 2.02 -1.73 -7.44
C TYR A 298 1.46 -3.13 -7.09
N HIS A 299 2.32 -4.07 -6.66
CA HIS A 299 1.96 -5.48 -6.48
C HIS A 299 0.69 -5.73 -5.64
N VAL A 300 0.41 -4.89 -4.67
CA VAL A 300 -0.81 -4.97 -3.84
C VAL A 300 -2.09 -4.77 -4.64
N TRP A 301 -2.00 -4.05 -5.74
CA TRP A 301 -3.12 -3.76 -6.64
C TRP A 301 -3.06 -4.55 -7.95
N ALA A 302 -2.05 -5.42 -8.12
CA ALA A 302 -1.79 -6.10 -9.38
C ALA A 302 -2.82 -7.18 -9.70
N TYR A 303 -3.22 -7.97 -8.71
CA TYR A 303 -4.17 -9.05 -8.85
C TYR A 303 -5.57 -8.65 -8.37
N GLY A 304 -6.60 -9.25 -8.98
CA GLY A 304 -8.01 -8.91 -8.75
C GLY A 304 -8.55 -7.85 -9.72
N ASP A 305 -9.85 -7.88 -9.98
CA ASP A 305 -10.49 -6.92 -10.91
C ASP A 305 -10.82 -5.61 -10.21
N LYS A 306 -11.90 -5.58 -9.43
CA LYS A 306 -12.38 -4.36 -8.74
C LYS A 306 -11.87 -4.22 -7.31
N HIS A 307 -11.35 -5.29 -6.73
CA HIS A 307 -10.88 -5.35 -5.35
C HIS A 307 -9.48 -5.96 -5.31
N SER A 308 -8.72 -5.59 -4.28
CA SER A 308 -7.43 -6.20 -4.01
C SER A 308 -7.58 -7.26 -2.91
N PRO A 309 -7.04 -8.47 -3.07
CA PRO A 309 -7.09 -9.48 -2.02
C PRO A 309 -6.31 -9.11 -0.75
N TRP A 310 -5.47 -8.08 -0.82
CA TRP A 310 -4.74 -7.55 0.34
C TRP A 310 -5.63 -6.82 1.35
N TYR A 311 -6.85 -6.45 0.96
CA TYR A 311 -7.77 -5.68 1.80
C TYR A 311 -9.20 -6.20 1.65
N LYS A 312 -10.08 -5.85 2.60
CA LYS A 312 -11.51 -6.15 2.50
C LYS A 312 -12.14 -5.48 1.27
N GLU A 313 -13.32 -5.94 0.89
CA GLU A 313 -14.10 -5.39 -0.23
C GLU A 313 -14.49 -3.92 -0.07
N THR A 314 -14.28 -3.34 1.12
CA THR A 314 -14.36 -1.89 1.33
C THR A 314 -13.34 -1.11 0.49
N THR A 315 -12.27 -1.77 0.01
CA THR A 315 -11.27 -1.19 -0.87
C THR A 315 -11.55 -1.56 -2.32
N ARG A 316 -11.91 -0.56 -3.12
CA ARG A 316 -12.17 -0.71 -4.56
C ARG A 316 -11.03 -0.12 -5.38
N VAL A 317 -10.66 -0.80 -6.47
CA VAL A 317 -9.57 -0.40 -7.37
C VAL A 317 -10.15 0.09 -8.69
N PHE A 318 -9.79 1.31 -9.10
CA PHE A 318 -10.11 1.89 -10.41
C PHE A 318 -8.84 1.89 -11.27
N ARG A 319 -8.85 1.07 -12.31
CA ARG A 319 -7.66 0.88 -13.16
C ARG A 319 -7.69 1.79 -14.37
N GLN A 320 -6.54 2.35 -14.72
CA GLN A 320 -6.33 3.02 -15.98
C GLN A 320 -6.72 2.08 -17.14
N LYS A 321 -7.49 2.56 -18.10
CA LYS A 321 -8.00 1.72 -19.20
C LYS A 321 -7.02 1.62 -20.36
N LYS A 322 -6.22 2.67 -20.58
CA LYS A 322 -5.20 2.71 -21.64
C LYS A 322 -4.02 3.59 -21.22
N PHE A 323 -2.84 3.27 -21.71
CA PHE A 323 -1.61 4.00 -21.41
C PHE A 323 -1.76 5.49 -21.75
N GLY A 324 -1.40 6.35 -20.79
CA GLY A 324 -1.51 7.81 -20.92
C GLY A 324 -2.93 8.39 -20.84
N GLY A 325 -3.98 7.55 -20.83
CA GLY A 325 -5.38 7.99 -20.76
C GLY A 325 -6.01 7.75 -19.40
N TRP A 326 -6.60 8.81 -18.80
CA TRP A 326 -7.29 8.73 -17.51
C TRP A 326 -8.78 9.08 -17.58
N THR A 327 -9.26 9.56 -18.73
CA THR A 327 -10.64 10.06 -18.87
C THR A 327 -11.68 9.00 -18.55
N GLU A 328 -11.60 7.84 -19.18
CA GLU A 328 -12.55 6.73 -18.96
C GLU A 328 -12.54 6.25 -17.49
N THR A 329 -11.36 6.22 -16.84
CA THR A 329 -11.24 5.85 -15.43
C THR A 329 -11.95 6.84 -14.53
N PHE A 330 -11.81 8.14 -14.78
CA PHE A 330 -12.47 9.17 -13.97
C PHE A 330 -13.96 9.32 -14.27
N GLU A 331 -14.41 8.99 -15.49
CA GLU A 331 -15.83 8.84 -15.80
C GLU A 331 -16.45 7.72 -14.97
N GLU A 332 -15.76 6.56 -14.84
CA GLU A 332 -16.18 5.45 -13.98
C GLU A 332 -16.23 5.89 -12.51
N VAL A 333 -15.18 6.55 -12.00
CA VAL A 333 -15.13 7.09 -10.63
C VAL A 333 -16.30 8.05 -10.37
N SER A 334 -16.55 8.99 -11.29
CA SER A 334 -17.62 9.98 -11.16
C SER A 334 -19.00 9.32 -11.16
N GLN A 335 -19.22 8.36 -12.04
CA GLN A 335 -20.50 7.64 -12.12
C GLN A 335 -20.76 6.83 -10.84
N GLU A 336 -19.75 6.12 -10.33
CA GLU A 336 -19.87 5.34 -9.12
C GLU A 336 -20.07 6.23 -7.88
N LEU A 337 -19.48 7.42 -7.86
CA LEU A 337 -19.69 8.38 -6.78
C LEU A 337 -21.14 8.86 -6.74
N LYS A 338 -21.74 9.15 -7.91
CA LYS A 338 -23.16 9.52 -8.04
C LYS A 338 -24.09 8.38 -7.63
N ASN A 339 -23.71 7.12 -7.92
CA ASN A 339 -24.49 5.94 -7.55
C ASN A 339 -24.44 5.71 -6.03
N LEU A 340 -23.27 5.91 -5.40
CA LEU A 340 -23.07 5.68 -3.97
C LEU A 340 -23.71 6.79 -3.11
N PHE A 341 -23.65 8.03 -3.58
CA PHE A 341 -24.13 9.22 -2.89
C PHE A 341 -25.05 10.05 -3.81
N PRO A 342 -26.26 9.57 -4.11
CA PRO A 342 -27.17 10.32 -4.98
C PRO A 342 -27.58 11.66 -4.35
N LYS A 343 -27.79 12.67 -5.20
CA LYS A 343 -28.43 13.91 -4.76
C LYS A 343 -29.84 13.58 -4.28
N SER A 344 -30.15 13.89 -3.03
CA SER A 344 -31.48 13.74 -2.43
C SER A 344 -32.47 14.77 -2.98
#